data_4adc44e2280364e08a06dee2f69bd01b
#
_entry.id   4adc44e2280364e08a06dee2f69bd01b
#
_cell.length_a   1.000
_cell.length_b   1.000
_cell.length_c   1.000
_cell.angle_alpha   90.00
_cell.angle_beta   90.00
_cell.angle_gamma   90.00
#
_symmetry.space_group_name_H-M   'P 1'
#
loop_
_entity.id
_entity.type
_entity.pdbx_description
1 polymer ?
#
loop_
_entity_poly.entity_id
_entity_poly.type
_entity_poly.pdbx_seq_one_letter_code
_entity_poly.pdbx_strand_id
1 'polypeptide(L)'
;MPDHHPPAPRSDRPPETGAPSRRKTVPALSYELYPPRSAASTESLLQTIEALAPTVPDYVSVTAAVDPQRRVQSMALLSHLIFETPLRPLAHVLCTGVTETQLRELIHELLDLGVRGVLA
;
A
#
# COMPACT_ATOMS: atom_id res chain seq x y z
N MET A 1 -18.75 0.34 -71.95
CA MET A 1 -18.32 -0.50 -70.82
C MET A 1 -17.73 0.38 -69.75
N PRO A 2 -18.41 0.59 -68.67
CA PRO A 2 -17.83 1.33 -67.59
C PRO A 2 -16.82 0.45 -66.86
N ASP A 3 -15.61 0.96 -66.73
CA ASP A 3 -14.54 0.33 -65.97
C ASP A 3 -14.93 0.25 -64.50
N HIS A 4 -15.20 -0.99 -64.05
CA HIS A 4 -15.35 -1.31 -62.64
C HIS A 4 -13.92 -1.47 -62.08
N HIS A 5 -13.41 -0.39 -61.51
CA HIS A 5 -12.22 -0.43 -60.71
C HIS A 5 -12.64 -0.92 -59.31
N PRO A 6 -12.14 -2.06 -58.85
CA PRO A 6 -12.44 -2.50 -57.47
C PRO A 6 -11.82 -1.53 -56.49
N PRO A 7 -12.52 -1.19 -55.40
CA PRO A 7 -11.93 -0.33 -54.36
C PRO A 7 -10.71 -1.02 -53.75
N ALA A 8 -9.67 -0.22 -53.57
CA ALA A 8 -8.45 -0.66 -52.91
C ALA A 8 -8.75 -1.26 -51.52
N PRO A 9 -8.05 -2.32 -51.10
CA PRO A 9 -8.25 -2.90 -49.79
C PRO A 9 -7.94 -1.85 -48.75
N ARG A 10 -8.91 -1.63 -47.85
CA ARG A 10 -8.68 -0.83 -46.63
C ARG A 10 -7.60 -1.55 -45.84
N SER A 11 -6.51 -0.85 -45.60
CA SER A 11 -5.49 -1.33 -44.68
C SER A 11 -6.09 -1.37 -43.29
N ASP A 12 -6.53 -2.57 -42.87
CA ASP A 12 -6.80 -2.84 -41.47
C ASP A 12 -5.46 -2.84 -40.68
N ARG A 13 -4.89 -1.64 -40.59
CA ARG A 13 -3.82 -1.43 -39.62
C ARG A 13 -4.50 -1.33 -38.25
N PRO A 14 -4.26 -2.25 -37.32
CA PRO A 14 -4.74 -2.09 -35.97
C PRO A 14 -4.21 -0.75 -35.44
N PRO A 15 -4.98 -0.03 -34.63
CA PRO A 15 -4.48 1.20 -34.04
C PRO A 15 -3.18 0.87 -33.33
N GLU A 16 -2.12 1.59 -33.68
CA GLU A 16 -0.88 1.53 -32.93
C GLU A 16 -1.25 1.93 -31.52
N THR A 17 -1.37 0.93 -30.65
CA THR A 17 -1.37 1.16 -29.22
C THR A 17 -0.05 1.83 -28.94
N GLY A 18 -0.09 3.14 -28.80
CA GLY A 18 1.08 3.94 -28.49
C GLY A 18 1.82 3.25 -27.36
N ALA A 19 3.10 2.94 -27.58
CA ALA A 19 3.95 2.44 -26.54
C ALA A 19 3.75 3.36 -25.32
N PRO A 20 3.52 2.78 -24.10
CA PRO A 20 3.34 3.61 -22.92
C PRO A 20 4.53 4.58 -22.87
N SER A 21 4.24 5.88 -22.90
CA SER A 21 5.29 6.89 -22.83
C SER A 21 6.13 6.53 -21.61
N ARG A 22 7.43 6.38 -21.78
CA ARG A 22 8.36 6.24 -20.67
C ARG A 22 8.33 7.55 -19.90
N ARG A 23 7.29 7.75 -19.09
CA ARG A 23 7.38 8.69 -17.99
C ARG A 23 8.60 8.27 -17.21
N LYS A 24 9.53 9.20 -16.98
CA LYS A 24 10.56 9.00 -15.98
C LYS A 24 9.80 8.69 -14.69
N THR A 25 9.57 7.43 -14.41
CA THR A 25 8.94 6.98 -13.19
C THR A 25 9.93 7.29 -12.09
N VAL A 26 9.60 8.26 -11.26
CA VAL A 26 10.28 8.45 -9.99
C VAL A 26 10.15 7.10 -9.26
N PRO A 27 11.24 6.50 -8.78
CA PRO A 27 11.15 5.25 -8.03
C PRO A 27 10.15 5.38 -6.91
N ALA A 28 9.30 4.37 -6.74
CA ALA A 28 8.42 4.30 -5.59
C ALA A 28 9.25 4.22 -4.29
N LEU A 29 8.85 5.00 -3.30
CA LEU A 29 9.49 5.01 -1.98
C LEU A 29 8.49 4.54 -0.95
N SER A 30 8.88 3.56 -0.15
CA SER A 30 8.10 3.08 0.97
C SER A 30 8.99 2.80 2.17
N TYR A 31 8.41 2.87 3.35
CA TYR A 31 9.07 2.54 4.60
C TYR A 31 8.30 1.44 5.31
N GLU A 32 9.02 0.62 6.05
CA GLU A 32 8.45 -0.34 6.97
C GLU A 32 8.70 0.12 8.39
N LEU A 33 7.63 0.19 9.18
CA LEU A 33 7.67 0.57 10.58
C LEU A 33 7.27 -0.62 11.46
N TYR A 34 7.98 -0.77 12.55
CA TYR A 34 7.70 -1.79 13.55
C TYR A 34 7.06 -1.15 14.78
N PRO A 35 6.01 -1.75 15.34
CA PRO A 35 5.41 -1.26 16.56
C PRO A 35 6.46 -1.16 17.70
N PRO A 36 6.44 -0.06 18.46
CA PRO A 36 7.40 0.11 19.55
C PRO A 36 7.13 -0.85 20.70
N ARG A 37 8.18 -1.22 21.43
CA ARG A 37 8.08 -2.14 22.56
C ARG A 37 8.18 -1.46 23.93
N SER A 38 8.50 -0.18 23.96
CA SER A 38 8.65 0.61 25.19
C SER A 38 8.23 2.06 24.96
N ALA A 39 8.06 2.80 26.04
CA ALA A 39 7.76 4.24 25.96
C ALA A 39 8.87 5.04 25.28
N ALA A 40 10.13 4.71 25.55
CA ALA A 40 11.27 5.36 24.93
C ALA A 40 11.33 5.08 23.40
N SER A 41 11.05 3.85 23.00
CA SER A 41 11.01 3.51 21.57
C SER A 41 9.78 4.12 20.87
N THR A 42 8.68 4.35 21.59
CA THR A 42 7.51 5.07 21.06
C THR A 42 7.88 6.51 20.71
N GLU A 43 8.52 7.22 21.60
CA GLU A 43 8.95 8.61 21.34
C GLU A 43 9.92 8.69 20.17
N SER A 44 10.92 7.81 20.15
CA SER A 44 11.87 7.71 19.05
C SER A 44 11.20 7.42 17.72
N LEU A 45 10.21 6.55 17.70
CA LEU A 45 9.43 6.24 16.50
C LEU A 45 8.61 7.44 16.02
N LEU A 46 7.97 8.17 16.91
CA LEU A 46 7.21 9.37 16.56
C LEU A 46 8.10 10.43 15.92
N GLN A 47 9.29 10.65 16.47
CA GLN A 47 10.29 11.55 15.88
C GLN A 47 10.73 11.08 14.48
N THR A 48 10.91 9.79 14.31
CA THR A 48 11.24 9.19 13.01
C THR A 48 10.11 9.42 12.01
N ILE A 49 8.86 9.22 12.40
CA ILE A 49 7.68 9.46 11.53
C ILE A 49 7.63 10.92 11.08
N GLU A 50 7.87 11.87 11.98
CA GLU A 50 7.93 13.29 11.64
C GLU A 50 9.03 13.60 10.61
N ALA A 51 10.17 12.91 10.71
CA ALA A 51 11.26 13.06 9.76
C ALA A 51 10.97 12.40 8.39
N LEU A 52 10.18 11.33 8.37
CA LEU A 52 9.83 10.60 7.14
C LEU A 52 8.72 11.28 6.34
N ALA A 53 7.76 11.93 7.01
CA ALA A 53 6.61 12.53 6.35
C ALA A 53 6.99 13.51 5.22
N PRO A 54 7.98 14.40 5.37
CA PRO A 54 8.40 15.32 4.31
C PRO A 54 8.96 14.63 3.06
N THR A 55 9.40 13.37 3.14
CA THR A 55 9.91 12.61 1.99
C THR A 55 8.79 12.15 1.06
N VAL A 56 7.52 12.33 1.46
CA VAL A 56 6.32 11.98 0.70
C VAL A 56 6.40 10.55 0.15
N PRO A 57 6.50 9.52 1.03
CA PRO A 57 6.52 8.13 0.57
C PRO A 57 5.19 7.74 -0.06
N ASP A 58 5.21 6.78 -0.97
CA ASP A 58 4.00 6.24 -1.60
C ASP A 58 3.12 5.53 -0.57
N TYR A 59 3.75 4.81 0.35
CA TYR A 59 3.08 4.20 1.50
C TYR A 59 4.08 3.89 2.62
N VAL A 60 3.52 3.58 3.76
CA VAL A 60 4.25 3.09 4.94
C VAL A 60 3.61 1.78 5.37
N SER A 61 4.36 0.72 5.51
CA SER A 61 3.85 -0.54 6.03
C SER A 61 4.12 -0.68 7.53
N VAL A 62 3.16 -1.24 8.24
CA VAL A 62 3.27 -1.54 9.67
C VAL A 62 2.99 -3.01 9.87
N THR A 63 3.89 -3.72 10.54
CA THR A 63 3.67 -5.12 10.88
C THR A 63 2.53 -5.23 11.89
N ALA A 64 1.46 -5.93 11.49
CA ALA A 64 0.31 -6.23 12.34
C ALA A 64 0.36 -7.69 12.77
N ALA A 65 0.53 -7.92 14.06
CA ALA A 65 0.58 -9.25 14.64
C ALA A 65 -0.78 -9.72 15.12
N VAL A 66 -1.01 -11.02 15.06
CA VAL A 66 -2.21 -11.66 15.62
C VAL A 66 -2.12 -11.75 17.14
N ASP A 67 -0.92 -11.85 17.70
CA ASP A 67 -0.69 -11.85 19.14
C ASP A 67 -1.34 -10.64 19.82
N PRO A 68 -2.18 -10.82 20.85
CA PRO A 68 -2.98 -9.74 21.43
C PRO A 68 -2.18 -8.54 21.93
N GLN A 69 -1.02 -8.74 22.53
CA GLN A 69 -0.20 -7.64 23.05
C GLN A 69 0.43 -6.82 21.93
N ARG A 70 0.97 -7.50 20.92
CA ARG A 70 1.57 -6.84 19.74
C ARG A 70 0.51 -6.20 18.87
N ARG A 71 -0.68 -6.80 18.83
CA ARG A 71 -1.83 -6.28 18.08
C ARG A 71 -2.25 -4.90 18.59
N VAL A 72 -2.33 -4.71 19.88
CA VAL A 72 -2.65 -3.41 20.47
C VAL A 72 -1.64 -2.34 20.04
N GLN A 73 -0.36 -2.66 20.06
CA GLN A 73 0.70 -1.75 19.64
C GLN A 73 0.64 -1.44 18.13
N SER A 74 0.38 -2.44 17.31
CA SER A 74 0.19 -2.27 15.87
C SER A 74 -1.00 -1.37 15.56
N MET A 75 -2.13 -1.60 16.22
CA MET A 75 -3.34 -0.79 16.04
C MET A 75 -3.14 0.65 16.48
N ALA A 76 -2.44 0.88 17.58
CA ALA A 76 -2.11 2.22 18.05
C ALA A 76 -1.23 2.98 17.06
N LEU A 77 -0.21 2.33 16.50
CA LEU A 77 0.66 2.93 15.50
C LEU A 77 -0.09 3.23 14.19
N LEU A 78 -0.88 2.28 13.71
CA LEU A 78 -1.72 2.47 12.51
C LEU A 78 -2.71 3.62 12.72
N SER A 79 -3.36 3.69 13.86
CA SER A 79 -4.28 4.77 14.22
C SER A 79 -3.59 6.13 14.20
N HIS A 80 -2.40 6.21 14.78
CA HIS A 80 -1.60 7.44 14.75
C HIS A 80 -1.27 7.87 13.32
N LEU A 81 -0.83 6.95 12.48
CA LEU A 81 -0.50 7.23 11.08
C LEU A 81 -1.72 7.70 10.29
N ILE A 82 -2.88 7.09 10.50
CA ILE A 82 -4.12 7.43 9.78
C ILE A 82 -4.64 8.80 10.19
N PHE A 83 -4.71 9.09 11.50
CA PHE A 83 -5.42 10.25 12.02
C PHE A 83 -4.52 11.46 12.30
N GLU A 84 -3.22 11.25 12.56
CA GLU A 84 -2.30 12.31 13.00
C GLU A 84 -1.22 12.65 11.96
N THR A 85 -1.17 11.94 10.84
CA THR A 85 -0.16 12.16 9.80
C THR A 85 -0.75 12.15 8.40
N PRO A 86 -0.08 12.72 7.39
CA PRO A 86 -0.47 12.58 5.99
C PRO A 86 -0.05 11.25 5.37
N LEU A 87 0.62 10.38 6.12
CA LEU A 87 1.12 9.10 5.62
C LEU A 87 -0.04 8.11 5.39
N ARG A 88 0.15 7.22 4.42
CA ARG A 88 -0.82 6.19 4.07
C ARG A 88 -0.33 4.84 4.56
N PRO A 89 -0.83 4.31 5.68
CA PRO A 89 -0.39 3.03 6.19
C PRO A 89 -1.03 1.86 5.46
N LEU A 90 -0.21 0.84 5.20
CA LEU A 90 -0.62 -0.52 4.88
C LEU A 90 -0.33 -1.43 6.07
N ALA A 91 -1.18 -2.39 6.32
CA ALA A 91 -0.89 -3.41 7.32
C ALA A 91 -0.14 -4.58 6.68
N HIS A 92 1.03 -4.90 7.20
CA HIS A 92 1.77 -6.12 6.84
C HIS A 92 1.37 -7.23 7.81
N VAL A 93 0.63 -8.22 7.32
CA VAL A 93 0.08 -9.31 8.12
C VAL A 93 0.93 -10.56 7.92
N LEU A 94 1.44 -11.10 9.01
CA LEU A 94 2.16 -12.37 9.00
C LEU A 94 1.15 -13.52 9.12
N CYS A 95 1.04 -14.32 8.06
CA CYS A 95 0.05 -15.39 7.98
C CYS A 95 0.56 -16.74 8.50
N THR A 96 1.83 -16.86 8.85
CA THR A 96 2.44 -18.09 9.33
C THR A 96 1.99 -18.41 10.76
N GLY A 97 1.51 -19.63 11.00
CA GLY A 97 1.09 -20.05 12.34
C GLY A 97 -0.22 -19.44 12.83
N VAL A 98 -1.02 -18.88 11.93
CA VAL A 98 -2.28 -18.19 12.21
C VAL A 98 -3.44 -18.99 11.64
N THR A 99 -4.52 -19.11 12.39
CA THR A 99 -5.75 -19.74 11.89
C THR A 99 -6.49 -18.78 10.95
N GLU A 100 -7.32 -19.32 10.07
CA GLU A 100 -8.18 -18.51 9.19
C GLU A 100 -9.08 -17.56 10.01
N THR A 101 -9.65 -18.04 11.11
CA THR A 101 -10.50 -17.22 11.98
C THR A 101 -9.74 -16.05 12.58
N GLN A 102 -8.54 -16.27 13.11
CA GLN A 102 -7.68 -15.23 13.66
C GLN A 102 -7.29 -14.18 12.59
N LEU A 103 -6.96 -14.65 11.41
CA LEU A 103 -6.62 -13.78 10.30
C LEU A 103 -7.81 -12.93 9.86
N ARG A 104 -8.97 -13.53 9.76
CA ARG A 104 -10.22 -12.85 9.40
C ARG A 104 -10.58 -11.76 10.42
N GLU A 105 -10.49 -12.05 11.70
CA GLU A 105 -10.74 -11.08 12.78
C GLU A 105 -9.76 -9.90 12.70
N LEU A 106 -8.48 -10.17 12.51
CA LEU A 106 -7.46 -9.13 12.37
C LEU A 106 -7.73 -8.24 11.15
N ILE A 107 -8.05 -8.81 10.01
CA ILE A 107 -8.36 -8.04 8.79
C ILE A 107 -9.59 -7.17 8.99
N HIS A 108 -10.65 -7.68 9.60
CA HIS A 108 -11.83 -6.90 9.91
C HIS A 108 -11.51 -5.70 10.80
N GLU A 109 -10.72 -5.90 11.83
CA GLU A 109 -10.30 -4.84 12.74
C GLU A 109 -9.45 -3.77 12.03
N LEU A 110 -8.54 -4.19 11.15
CA LEU A 110 -7.74 -3.29 10.33
C LEU A 110 -8.61 -2.44 9.38
N LEU A 111 -9.58 -3.05 8.72
CA LEU A 111 -10.51 -2.35 7.84
C LEU A 111 -11.40 -1.37 8.62
N ASP A 112 -11.88 -1.76 9.78
CA ASP A 112 -12.69 -0.89 10.65
C ASP A 112 -11.89 0.31 11.15
N LEU A 113 -10.59 0.14 11.38
CA LEU A 113 -9.70 1.23 11.73
C LEU A 113 -9.50 2.23 10.58
N GLY A 114 -9.67 1.80 9.33
CA GLY A 114 -9.50 2.63 8.15
C GLY A 114 -8.26 2.31 7.31
N VAL A 115 -7.58 1.19 7.58
CA VAL A 115 -6.50 0.70 6.72
C VAL A 115 -7.05 0.34 5.34
N ARG A 116 -6.40 0.80 4.28
CA ARG A 116 -6.85 0.64 2.90
C ARG A 116 -6.11 -0.43 2.11
N GLY A 117 -5.05 -0.98 2.66
CA GLY A 117 -4.28 -2.02 2.01
C GLY A 117 -3.65 -2.96 3.02
N VAL A 118 -3.52 -4.21 2.61
CA VAL A 118 -2.90 -5.29 3.40
C VAL A 118 -1.85 -5.96 2.54
N LEU A 119 -0.66 -6.13 3.12
CA LEU A 119 0.40 -6.98 2.58
C LEU A 119 0.38 -8.30 3.36
N ALA A 120 0.44 -9.41 2.64
CA ALA A 120 0.46 -10.75 3.24
C ALA A 120 1.71 -11.51 2.82
#